data_db49b7c17dfbac69dc89216bda2b2c28
#
_entry.id   db49b7c17dfbac69dc89216bda2b2c28
#
_cell.length_a   1.000
_cell.length_b   1.000
_cell.length_c   1.000
_cell.angle_alpha   90.00
_cell.angle_beta   90.00
_cell.angle_gamma   90.00
#
_symmetry.space_group_name_H-M   'P 1'
#
loop_
_entity.id
_entity.type
_entity.pdbx_description
1 polymer ?
#
loop_
_entity_poly.entity_id
_entity_poly.type
_entity_poly.pdbx_seq_one_letter_code
_entity_poly.pdbx_strand_id
1 'polypeptide(L)'
;MEINQLINHILDGNAVLFLGAGFSREATNQLNMKMKDANGLSRELCRELDIPEDDDLSGVSDLYLGSKDERDYDVKAQKLITKLQQNFTCKQFALSQQIIAQQKWIRVYTTNYDDVLETAGEKVGRNYTPMLLSDTVERINCVESVVHMNGYIRNLDKNSLENEFKLCTRSYLIQNLKNSPVFGLFKKDLKEARAIVFIGTSLKYDLDIQQVLYAESDFRNKLIFIDRVADATDKTIVLEDNKKKLLGIVHHVGLDGFADQINNQKKHYLPYRDNFVLRNFERINSRDYEHDPGSRMDTWRLFESGSLERGLVYSHVDDDTYVVRRSIIKDIETSLEKDDFTVQIIHSNLGNGKTCLIEYLMCFFSDKYDVYYFKQLYDDLEQELRIIEKRPGKKVLFIEDYNLYIKVLASIRYYCNSDWNIVVSCRTYINRSSRYIIPST
;
A
#
# COMPACT_ATOMS: atom_id res chain seq x y z
N MET A 1 -11.47 4.48 -12.58
CA MET A 1 -11.20 3.02 -12.64
C MET A 1 -12.50 2.27 -12.49
N GLU A 2 -12.82 1.42 -13.45
CA GLU A 2 -13.99 0.55 -13.39
C GLU A 2 -13.79 -0.58 -12.37
N ILE A 3 -14.88 -1.08 -11.79
CA ILE A 3 -14.79 -2.05 -10.67
C ILE A 3 -14.13 -3.37 -11.08
N ASN A 4 -14.31 -3.83 -12.32
CA ASN A 4 -13.65 -5.04 -12.81
C ASN A 4 -12.14 -4.87 -12.96
N GLN A 5 -11.69 -3.68 -13.39
CA GLN A 5 -10.28 -3.34 -13.46
C GLN A 5 -9.66 -3.27 -12.05
N LEU A 6 -10.38 -2.66 -11.10
CA LEU A 6 -9.99 -2.65 -9.70
C LEU A 6 -9.79 -4.07 -9.16
N ILE A 7 -10.77 -4.96 -9.40
CA ILE A 7 -10.71 -6.34 -8.91
C ILE A 7 -9.50 -7.08 -9.53
N ASN A 8 -9.20 -6.87 -10.80
CA ASN A 8 -8.00 -7.44 -11.41
C ASN A 8 -6.72 -6.97 -10.69
N HIS A 9 -6.59 -5.67 -10.37
CA HIS A 9 -5.44 -5.18 -9.60
C HIS A 9 -5.35 -5.80 -8.19
N ILE A 10 -6.50 -6.08 -7.55
CA ILE A 10 -6.53 -6.78 -6.26
C ILE A 10 -6.08 -8.23 -6.42
N LEU A 11 -6.62 -8.94 -7.40
CA LEU A 11 -6.28 -10.34 -7.68
C LEU A 11 -4.81 -10.48 -8.10
N ASP A 12 -4.25 -9.47 -8.77
CA ASP A 12 -2.84 -9.34 -9.12
C ASP A 12 -1.95 -8.97 -7.93
N GLY A 13 -2.51 -8.63 -6.75
CA GLY A 13 -1.76 -8.19 -5.56
C GLY A 13 -1.11 -6.81 -5.71
N ASN A 14 -1.60 -5.99 -6.64
CA ASN A 14 -1.09 -4.65 -6.94
C ASN A 14 -1.91 -3.55 -6.26
N ALA A 15 -2.67 -3.88 -5.21
CA ALA A 15 -3.50 -2.95 -4.49
C ALA A 15 -3.07 -2.81 -3.02
N VAL A 16 -3.20 -1.59 -2.48
CA VAL A 16 -3.12 -1.29 -1.05
C VAL A 16 -4.54 -1.23 -0.50
N LEU A 17 -4.74 -1.78 0.70
CA LEU A 17 -6.02 -1.75 1.39
C LEU A 17 -5.98 -0.78 2.58
N PHE A 18 -7.02 0.03 2.68
CA PHE A 18 -7.29 0.89 3.83
C PHE A 18 -8.61 0.49 4.49
N LEU A 19 -8.57 0.20 5.79
CA LEU A 19 -9.73 -0.20 6.56
C LEU A 19 -10.10 0.84 7.62
N GLY A 20 -11.39 1.13 7.72
CA GLY A 20 -11.98 1.91 8.79
C GLY A 20 -13.08 1.14 9.51
N ALA A 21 -13.72 1.74 10.49
CA ALA A 21 -14.71 1.12 11.38
C ALA A 21 -15.88 0.45 10.64
N GLY A 22 -16.22 0.95 9.44
CA GLY A 22 -17.27 0.35 8.61
C GLY A 22 -16.95 -1.07 8.12
N PHE A 23 -15.65 -1.42 7.99
CA PHE A 23 -15.25 -2.78 7.64
C PHE A 23 -15.63 -3.78 8.73
N SER A 24 -15.45 -3.41 9.99
CA SER A 24 -15.66 -4.30 11.15
C SER A 24 -17.12 -4.37 11.63
N ARG A 25 -18.01 -3.54 11.07
CA ARG A 25 -19.40 -3.39 11.53
C ARG A 25 -20.19 -4.70 11.60
N GLU A 26 -19.96 -5.61 10.65
CA GLU A 26 -20.69 -6.89 10.60
C GLU A 26 -20.08 -7.98 11.50
N ALA A 27 -18.87 -7.77 12.01
CA ALA A 27 -18.25 -8.67 12.97
C ALA A 27 -18.91 -8.56 14.35
N THR A 28 -18.78 -9.62 15.14
CA THR A 28 -19.20 -9.63 16.56
C THR A 28 -18.01 -9.68 17.48
N ASN A 29 -18.14 -8.99 18.61
CA ASN A 29 -17.14 -8.90 19.67
C ASN A 29 -17.27 -10.02 20.70
N GLN A 30 -16.45 -10.00 21.76
CA GLN A 30 -16.46 -10.98 22.82
C GLN A 30 -17.79 -11.02 23.62
N LEU A 31 -18.56 -9.94 23.58
CA LEU A 31 -19.89 -9.84 24.20
C LEU A 31 -21.02 -10.37 23.30
N ASN A 32 -20.72 -10.95 22.14
CA ASN A 32 -21.67 -11.36 21.08
C ASN A 32 -22.51 -10.19 20.54
N MET A 33 -21.98 -8.99 20.60
CA MET A 33 -22.60 -7.79 20.01
C MET A 33 -21.82 -7.37 18.78
N LYS A 34 -22.45 -6.58 17.90
CA LYS A 34 -21.76 -5.94 16.75
C LYS A 34 -20.59 -5.08 17.25
N MET A 35 -19.49 -5.05 16.46
CA MET A 35 -18.37 -4.16 16.74
C MET A 35 -18.85 -2.71 16.83
N LYS A 36 -18.33 -1.99 17.82
CA LYS A 36 -18.61 -0.57 18.00
C LYS A 36 -17.71 0.27 17.10
N ASP A 37 -18.22 1.42 16.71
CA ASP A 37 -17.40 2.51 16.18
C ASP A 37 -16.98 3.48 17.31
N ALA A 38 -16.21 4.51 16.97
CA ALA A 38 -15.74 5.50 17.92
C ALA A 38 -16.90 6.21 18.64
N ASN A 39 -17.98 6.54 17.93
CA ASN A 39 -19.14 7.19 18.51
C ASN A 39 -19.87 6.28 19.51
N GLY A 40 -20.00 5.01 19.17
CA GLY A 40 -20.60 4.02 20.07
C GLY A 40 -19.82 3.82 21.37
N LEU A 41 -18.49 3.85 21.29
CA LEU A 41 -17.63 3.80 22.48
C LEU A 41 -17.74 5.11 23.29
N SER A 42 -17.70 6.26 22.65
CA SER A 42 -17.83 7.56 23.31
C SER A 42 -19.13 7.67 24.12
N ARG A 43 -20.27 7.32 23.51
CA ARG A 43 -21.57 7.31 24.19
C ARG A 43 -21.64 6.35 25.36
N GLU A 44 -20.97 5.20 25.28
CA GLU A 44 -20.88 4.25 26.40
C GLU A 44 -20.10 4.84 27.56
N LEU A 45 -18.96 5.51 27.30
CA LEU A 45 -18.19 6.18 28.35
C LEU A 45 -18.95 7.37 28.96
N CYS A 46 -19.71 8.14 28.16
CA CYS A 46 -20.57 9.19 28.65
C CYS A 46 -21.61 8.67 29.65
N ARG A 47 -22.25 7.53 29.36
CA ARG A 47 -23.23 6.91 30.26
C ARG A 47 -22.60 6.47 31.59
N GLU A 48 -21.35 5.99 31.56
CA GLU A 48 -20.64 5.62 32.81
C GLU A 48 -20.21 6.83 33.62
N LEU A 49 -19.94 7.96 32.96
CA LEU A 49 -19.62 9.22 33.61
C LEU A 49 -20.86 9.98 34.09
N ASP A 50 -22.05 9.51 33.73
CA ASP A 50 -23.32 10.22 33.95
C ASP A 50 -23.35 11.66 33.36
N ILE A 51 -22.82 11.77 32.13
CA ILE A 51 -22.79 13.04 31.36
C ILE A 51 -23.61 12.89 30.07
N PRO A 52 -24.06 14.03 29.46
CA PRO A 52 -24.72 14.01 28.17
C PRO A 52 -23.88 13.29 27.11
N GLU A 53 -24.56 12.60 26.18
CA GLU A 53 -23.88 11.91 25.08
C GLU A 53 -23.09 12.90 24.21
N ASP A 54 -21.84 12.58 23.95
CA ASP A 54 -20.92 13.30 23.09
C ASP A 54 -20.22 12.31 22.14
N ASP A 55 -20.04 12.70 20.90
CA ASP A 55 -19.37 11.91 19.87
C ASP A 55 -17.84 12.19 19.83
N ASP A 56 -17.33 13.12 20.62
CA ASP A 56 -15.89 13.36 20.78
C ASP A 56 -15.24 12.30 21.71
N LEU A 57 -14.86 11.17 21.11
CA LEU A 57 -14.22 10.08 21.86
C LEU A 57 -12.97 10.54 22.61
N SER A 58 -12.18 11.48 22.04
CA SER A 58 -10.92 11.88 22.66
C SER A 58 -11.15 12.70 23.93
N GLY A 59 -12.05 13.68 23.87
CA GLY A 59 -12.43 14.47 25.03
C GLY A 59 -13.12 13.65 26.12
N VAL A 60 -14.02 12.74 25.73
CA VAL A 60 -14.71 11.85 26.68
C VAL A 60 -13.74 10.85 27.32
N SER A 61 -12.76 10.33 26.59
CA SER A 61 -11.73 9.46 27.16
C SER A 61 -10.81 10.19 28.12
N ASP A 62 -10.48 11.46 27.84
CA ASP A 62 -9.73 12.31 28.75
C ASP A 62 -10.50 12.53 30.07
N LEU A 63 -11.81 12.75 29.99
CA LEU A 63 -12.67 12.89 31.17
C LEU A 63 -12.75 11.57 31.95
N TYR A 64 -12.90 10.44 31.27
CA TYR A 64 -13.00 9.12 31.90
C TYR A 64 -11.72 8.74 32.64
N LEU A 65 -10.56 8.99 32.07
CA LEU A 65 -9.24 8.71 32.67
C LEU A 65 -8.79 9.83 33.62
N GLY A 66 -9.40 11.01 33.53
CA GLY A 66 -9.02 12.18 34.33
C GLY A 66 -9.05 11.88 35.81
N SER A 67 -7.87 11.78 36.45
CA SER A 67 -7.69 11.68 37.88
C SER A 67 -6.36 12.32 38.26
N LYS A 68 -6.34 12.98 39.43
CA LYS A 68 -5.11 13.47 40.07
C LYS A 68 -4.47 12.42 40.98
N ASP A 69 -5.22 11.39 41.33
CA ASP A 69 -4.75 10.24 42.12
C ASP A 69 -4.32 9.12 41.18
N GLU A 70 -3.06 8.71 41.31
CA GLU A 70 -2.47 7.66 40.47
C GLU A 70 -3.20 6.31 40.65
N ARG A 71 -3.65 5.97 41.86
CA ARG A 71 -4.38 4.72 42.10
C ARG A 71 -5.76 4.73 41.46
N ASP A 72 -6.46 5.87 41.45
CA ASP A 72 -7.75 6.00 40.79
C ASP A 72 -7.57 5.93 39.28
N TYR A 73 -6.52 6.58 38.74
CA TYR A 73 -6.14 6.45 37.34
C TYR A 73 -5.91 4.99 36.93
N ASP A 74 -5.14 4.24 37.71
CA ASP A 74 -4.84 2.84 37.42
C ASP A 74 -6.09 1.97 37.36
N VAL A 75 -7.02 2.18 38.28
CA VAL A 75 -8.30 1.45 38.32
C VAL A 75 -9.14 1.80 37.09
N LYS A 76 -9.22 3.07 36.70
CA LYS A 76 -9.95 3.52 35.51
C LYS A 76 -9.32 3.01 34.24
N ALA A 77 -7.99 3.09 34.10
CA ALA A 77 -7.25 2.56 32.98
C ALA A 77 -7.48 1.06 32.80
N GLN A 78 -7.42 0.28 33.87
CA GLN A 78 -7.68 -1.17 33.81
C GLN A 78 -9.12 -1.51 33.41
N LYS A 79 -10.10 -0.73 33.87
CA LYS A 79 -11.50 -0.87 33.44
C LYS A 79 -11.66 -0.56 31.95
N LEU A 80 -11.03 0.52 31.49
CA LEU A 80 -11.08 0.93 30.09
C LEU A 80 -10.42 -0.12 29.19
N ILE A 81 -9.24 -0.65 29.56
CA ILE A 81 -8.56 -1.74 28.86
C ILE A 81 -9.48 -2.94 28.70
N THR A 82 -10.08 -3.39 29.80
CA THR A 82 -11.01 -4.53 29.77
C THR A 82 -12.19 -4.27 28.85
N LYS A 83 -12.75 -3.07 28.90
CA LYS A 83 -13.85 -2.64 28.04
C LYS A 83 -13.46 -2.62 26.57
N LEU A 84 -12.30 -2.06 26.24
CA LEU A 84 -11.77 -2.05 24.88
C LEU A 84 -11.56 -3.47 24.34
N GLN A 85 -10.93 -4.35 25.13
CA GLN A 85 -10.72 -5.74 24.77
C GLN A 85 -12.04 -6.49 24.52
N GLN A 86 -13.06 -6.27 25.36
CA GLN A 86 -14.37 -6.89 25.19
C GLN A 86 -15.10 -6.38 23.93
N ASN A 87 -14.99 -5.09 23.62
CA ASN A 87 -15.69 -4.45 22.52
C ASN A 87 -14.99 -4.62 21.16
N PHE A 88 -13.65 -4.70 21.11
CA PHE A 88 -12.88 -4.66 19.87
C PHE A 88 -12.09 -5.94 19.56
N THR A 89 -12.15 -6.98 20.41
CA THR A 89 -11.63 -8.29 20.03
C THR A 89 -12.69 -9.08 19.27
N CYS A 90 -12.33 -9.52 18.08
CA CYS A 90 -13.22 -10.26 17.18
C CYS A 90 -13.52 -11.65 17.71
N LYS A 91 -14.81 -12.04 17.70
CA LYS A 91 -15.28 -13.39 18.00
C LYS A 91 -15.79 -14.09 16.74
N GLN A 92 -16.54 -13.37 15.91
CA GLN A 92 -17.06 -13.87 14.64
C GLN A 92 -17.00 -12.76 13.60
N PHE A 93 -16.81 -13.13 12.37
CA PHE A 93 -16.73 -12.23 11.23
C PHE A 93 -17.63 -12.70 10.08
N ALA A 94 -17.98 -11.80 9.18
CA ALA A 94 -18.80 -12.10 8.01
C ALA A 94 -17.96 -12.74 6.88
N LEU A 95 -18.63 -13.44 5.97
CA LEU A 95 -17.98 -14.04 4.79
C LEU A 95 -17.28 -12.98 3.92
N SER A 96 -17.86 -11.79 3.79
CA SER A 96 -17.27 -10.69 3.04
C SER A 96 -15.92 -10.24 3.62
N GLN A 97 -15.81 -10.16 4.95
CA GLN A 97 -14.56 -9.85 5.65
C GLN A 97 -13.49 -10.93 5.40
N GLN A 98 -13.90 -12.20 5.41
CA GLN A 98 -13.01 -13.33 5.07
C GLN A 98 -12.53 -13.27 3.63
N ILE A 99 -13.40 -12.94 2.66
CA ILE A 99 -13.03 -12.81 1.25
C ILE A 99 -12.02 -11.68 1.06
N ILE A 100 -12.20 -10.54 1.72
CA ILE A 100 -11.23 -9.43 1.68
C ILE A 100 -9.90 -9.82 2.31
N ALA A 101 -9.91 -10.49 3.48
CA ALA A 101 -8.71 -10.98 4.14
C ALA A 101 -7.96 -12.04 3.32
N GLN A 102 -8.65 -12.76 2.44
CA GLN A 102 -8.03 -13.79 1.58
C GLN A 102 -7.20 -13.18 0.44
N GLN A 103 -7.45 -11.91 0.05
CA GLN A 103 -6.76 -11.30 -1.09
C GLN A 103 -5.30 -10.98 -0.77
N LYS A 104 -4.47 -10.92 -1.82
CA LYS A 104 -3.08 -10.48 -1.70
C LYS A 104 -3.03 -8.97 -1.81
N TRP A 105 -2.79 -8.30 -0.71
CA TRP A 105 -2.57 -6.86 -0.66
C TRP A 105 -1.08 -6.56 -0.62
N ILE A 106 -0.64 -5.46 -1.25
CA ILE A 106 0.73 -4.94 -1.05
C ILE A 106 0.95 -4.75 0.45
N ARG A 107 -0.01 -4.08 1.10
CA ARG A 107 -0.08 -3.86 2.56
C ARG A 107 -1.49 -3.45 2.94
N VAL A 108 -1.83 -3.70 4.19
CA VAL A 108 -3.08 -3.20 4.77
C VAL A 108 -2.75 -2.12 5.79
N TYR A 109 -3.49 -1.03 5.72
CA TYR A 109 -3.47 0.06 6.69
C TYR A 109 -4.83 0.14 7.35
N THR A 110 -4.88 0.39 8.65
CA THR A 110 -6.14 0.52 9.36
C THR A 110 -6.07 1.57 10.46
N THR A 111 -7.17 2.29 10.62
CA THR A 111 -7.39 3.16 11.79
C THR A 111 -8.19 2.46 12.88
N ASN A 112 -8.59 1.21 12.65
CA ASN A 112 -9.30 0.40 13.64
C ASN A 112 -8.36 -0.15 14.70
N TYR A 113 -8.89 -0.32 15.91
CA TYR A 113 -8.20 -1.01 17.00
C TYR A 113 -8.38 -2.53 16.91
N ASP A 114 -9.49 -2.98 16.28
CA ASP A 114 -9.93 -4.38 16.26
C ASP A 114 -8.99 -5.29 15.45
N ASP A 115 -9.15 -6.58 15.64
CA ASP A 115 -8.41 -7.67 15.02
C ASP A 115 -9.26 -8.48 14.01
N VAL A 116 -10.28 -7.86 13.44
CA VAL A 116 -11.22 -8.54 12.51
C VAL A 116 -10.51 -9.07 11.28
N LEU A 117 -9.59 -8.29 10.70
CA LEU A 117 -8.87 -8.71 9.49
C LEU A 117 -7.93 -9.88 9.78
N GLU A 118 -7.17 -9.81 10.88
CA GLU A 118 -6.23 -10.84 11.30
C GLU A 118 -6.98 -12.14 11.59
N THR A 119 -8.06 -12.06 12.39
CA THR A 119 -8.90 -13.22 12.74
C THR A 119 -9.52 -13.86 11.50
N ALA A 120 -9.99 -13.04 10.54
CA ALA A 120 -10.52 -13.54 9.27
C ALA A 120 -9.41 -14.14 8.39
N GLY A 121 -8.21 -13.56 8.41
CA GLY A 121 -7.02 -14.04 7.71
C GLY A 121 -6.55 -15.39 8.22
N GLU A 122 -6.43 -15.56 9.53
CA GLU A 122 -6.06 -16.81 10.20
C GLU A 122 -6.96 -17.97 9.74
N LYS A 123 -8.26 -17.71 9.55
CA LYS A 123 -9.23 -18.72 9.09
C LYS A 123 -8.96 -19.22 7.68
N VAL A 124 -8.35 -18.42 6.84
CA VAL A 124 -8.01 -18.76 5.43
C VAL A 124 -6.53 -19.06 5.21
N GLY A 125 -5.78 -19.25 6.30
CA GLY A 125 -4.35 -19.59 6.25
C GLY A 125 -3.44 -18.41 5.93
N ARG A 126 -3.90 -17.19 6.17
CA ARG A 126 -3.09 -15.97 6.06
C ARG A 126 -2.73 -15.46 7.44
N ASN A 127 -1.45 -15.28 7.68
CA ASN A 127 -0.92 -14.79 8.95
C ASN A 127 -0.50 -13.32 8.79
N TYR A 128 -1.44 -12.42 8.99
CA TYR A 128 -1.15 -11.00 8.99
C TYR A 128 -0.29 -10.60 10.20
N THR A 129 0.82 -9.93 9.93
CA THR A 129 1.71 -9.41 10.99
C THR A 129 1.25 -8.00 11.37
N PRO A 130 0.75 -7.77 12.59
CA PRO A 130 0.37 -6.44 13.04
C PRO A 130 1.61 -5.58 13.24
N MET A 131 1.54 -4.34 12.77
CA MET A 131 2.56 -3.30 12.92
C MET A 131 1.93 -2.05 13.51
N LEU A 132 2.71 -1.35 14.33
CA LEU A 132 2.34 -0.06 14.91
C LEU A 132 3.16 1.07 14.31
N LEU A 133 2.74 2.31 14.50
CA LEU A 133 3.49 3.48 14.02
C LEU A 133 4.88 3.61 14.65
N SER A 134 5.08 3.02 15.84
CA SER A 134 6.33 2.98 16.59
C SER A 134 7.30 1.87 16.17
N ASP A 135 6.86 0.93 15.31
CA ASP A 135 7.69 -0.21 14.92
C ASP A 135 8.91 0.21 14.10
N THR A 136 10.01 -0.53 14.28
CA THR A 136 11.29 -0.27 13.62
C THR A 136 11.28 -0.69 12.15
N VAL A 137 12.22 -0.11 11.37
CA VAL A 137 12.38 -0.37 9.94
C VAL A 137 12.61 -1.86 9.63
N GLU A 138 13.19 -2.62 10.55
CA GLU A 138 13.46 -4.06 10.39
C GLU A 138 12.16 -4.89 10.37
N ARG A 139 11.15 -4.51 11.15
CA ARG A 139 9.81 -5.12 11.10
C ARG A 139 8.99 -4.67 9.88
N ILE A 140 9.32 -3.51 9.34
CA ILE A 140 8.61 -2.88 8.22
C ILE A 140 8.63 -3.76 6.96
N ASN A 141 9.62 -4.60 6.78
CA ASN A 141 9.77 -5.48 5.61
C ASN A 141 9.00 -6.81 5.74
N CYS A 142 8.17 -6.97 6.77
CA CYS A 142 7.36 -8.17 6.90
C CYS A 142 6.32 -8.28 5.79
N VAL A 143 6.27 -9.45 5.18
CA VAL A 143 5.24 -9.83 4.21
C VAL A 143 3.90 -9.96 4.92
N GLU A 144 2.80 -9.56 4.27
CA GLU A 144 1.45 -9.65 4.85
C GLU A 144 1.27 -8.86 6.14
N SER A 145 1.76 -7.61 6.17
CA SER A 145 1.62 -6.76 7.35
C SER A 145 0.36 -5.90 7.32
N VAL A 146 -0.20 -5.70 8.51
CA VAL A 146 -1.29 -4.75 8.79
C VAL A 146 -0.77 -3.64 9.67
N VAL A 147 -0.80 -2.42 9.20
CA VAL A 147 -0.36 -1.23 9.95
C VAL A 147 -1.53 -0.63 10.70
N HIS A 148 -1.55 -0.80 12.02
CA HIS A 148 -2.52 -0.19 12.92
C HIS A 148 -2.08 1.22 13.29
N MET A 149 -2.71 2.21 12.69
CA MET A 149 -2.34 3.62 12.85
C MET A 149 -2.79 4.23 14.18
N ASN A 150 -3.78 3.63 14.81
CA ASN A 150 -4.38 4.12 16.06
C ASN A 150 -4.20 3.16 17.25
N GLY A 151 -3.39 2.11 17.10
CA GLY A 151 -3.18 1.09 18.12
C GLY A 151 -3.87 -0.25 17.78
N TYR A 152 -3.45 -1.33 18.41
CA TYR A 152 -3.90 -2.70 18.13
C TYR A 152 -4.38 -3.43 19.37
N ILE A 153 -5.60 -3.96 19.33
CA ILE A 153 -6.28 -4.49 20.52
C ILE A 153 -5.57 -5.67 21.19
N ARG A 154 -4.91 -6.55 20.42
CA ARG A 154 -4.21 -7.69 21.00
C ARG A 154 -2.95 -7.29 21.79
N ASN A 155 -2.42 -6.08 21.55
CA ASN A 155 -1.26 -5.52 22.25
C ASN A 155 -1.67 -4.57 23.38
N LEU A 156 -2.97 -4.42 23.67
CA LEU A 156 -3.46 -3.43 24.62
C LEU A 156 -3.13 -3.81 26.05
N ASP A 157 -2.27 -3.01 26.67
CA ASP A 157 -1.96 -2.96 28.09
C ASP A 157 -1.93 -1.49 28.58
N LYS A 158 -1.54 -1.24 29.82
CA LYS A 158 -1.48 0.13 30.37
C LYS A 158 -0.46 0.98 29.60
N ASN A 159 0.70 0.45 29.28
CA ASN A 159 1.74 1.19 28.57
C ASN A 159 1.32 1.53 27.13
N SER A 160 0.74 0.57 26.42
CA SER A 160 0.26 0.80 25.05
C SER A 160 -0.97 1.73 25.03
N LEU A 161 -1.85 1.66 26.03
CA LEU A 161 -2.97 2.61 26.16
C LEU A 161 -2.49 4.06 26.24
N GLU A 162 -1.40 4.31 26.96
CA GLU A 162 -0.83 5.65 27.15
C GLU A 162 -0.01 6.13 25.95
N ASN A 163 0.69 5.22 25.25
CA ASN A 163 1.72 5.55 24.27
C ASN A 163 1.40 5.16 22.83
N GLU A 164 0.52 4.17 22.58
CA GLU A 164 0.30 3.59 21.25
C GLU A 164 -1.15 3.72 20.78
N PHE A 165 -2.12 3.82 21.70
CA PHE A 165 -3.52 3.99 21.34
C PHE A 165 -3.89 5.46 21.15
N LYS A 166 -4.41 5.82 19.98
CA LYS A 166 -4.98 7.14 19.72
C LYS A 166 -6.41 7.21 20.28
N LEU A 167 -6.52 7.29 21.59
CA LEU A 167 -7.81 7.36 22.30
C LEU A 167 -8.03 8.69 22.99
N CYS A 168 -6.99 9.25 23.63
CA CYS A 168 -7.03 10.54 24.34
C CYS A 168 -6.46 11.66 23.49
N THR A 169 -6.83 12.90 23.78
CA THR A 169 -6.33 14.08 23.05
C THR A 169 -4.81 14.12 22.99
N ARG A 170 -4.13 13.77 24.09
CA ARG A 170 -2.66 13.70 24.15
C ARG A 170 -2.10 12.72 23.12
N SER A 171 -2.70 11.55 22.98
CA SER A 171 -2.20 10.52 22.04
C SER A 171 -2.35 10.96 20.58
N TYR A 172 -3.42 11.67 20.23
CA TYR A 172 -3.59 12.27 18.89
C TYR A 172 -2.52 13.32 18.58
N LEU A 173 -2.07 14.08 19.58
CA LEU A 173 -1.04 15.11 19.40
C LEU A 173 0.38 14.51 19.27
N ILE A 174 0.66 13.42 19.98
CA ILE A 174 2.00 12.81 20.05
C ILE A 174 2.21 11.82 18.89
N GLN A 175 1.22 10.99 18.59
CA GLN A 175 1.31 9.96 17.57
C GLN A 175 0.95 10.52 16.20
N ASN A 176 1.94 11.02 15.50
CA ASN A 176 1.78 11.58 14.17
C ASN A 176 2.40 10.62 13.12
N LEU A 177 1.62 10.24 12.12
CA LEU A 177 2.06 9.39 11.01
C LEU A 177 3.32 9.94 10.34
N LYS A 178 3.41 11.26 10.12
CA LYS A 178 4.54 11.89 9.43
C LYS A 178 5.87 11.74 10.15
N ASN A 179 5.84 11.64 11.47
CA ASN A 179 7.04 11.49 12.29
C ASN A 179 7.37 10.02 12.59
N SER A 180 6.55 9.09 12.11
CA SER A 180 6.74 7.66 12.34
C SER A 180 7.71 7.04 11.33
N PRO A 181 8.44 5.97 11.70
CA PRO A 181 9.24 5.18 10.77
C PRO A 181 8.41 4.61 9.59
N VAL A 182 7.13 4.36 9.83
CA VAL A 182 6.19 3.81 8.84
C VAL A 182 5.85 4.82 7.73
N PHE A 183 6.07 6.12 7.93
CA PHE A 183 5.67 7.14 6.96
C PHE A 183 6.33 6.99 5.59
N GLY A 184 7.62 6.68 5.57
CA GLY A 184 8.35 6.42 4.32
C GLY A 184 7.78 5.22 3.56
N LEU A 185 7.48 4.15 4.29
CA LEU A 185 6.84 2.95 3.75
C LEU A 185 5.45 3.25 3.21
N PHE A 186 4.64 3.98 3.97
CA PHE A 186 3.30 4.39 3.57
C PHE A 186 3.31 5.14 2.23
N LYS A 187 4.17 6.15 2.10
CA LYS A 187 4.32 6.89 0.84
C LYS A 187 4.79 6.01 -0.31
N LYS A 188 5.72 5.09 -0.06
CA LYS A 188 6.20 4.13 -1.05
C LYS A 188 5.07 3.24 -1.54
N ASP A 189 4.35 2.60 -0.61
CA ASP A 189 3.24 1.70 -0.94
C ASP A 189 2.14 2.41 -1.74
N LEU A 190 1.80 3.66 -1.38
CA LEU A 190 0.84 4.46 -2.13
C LEU A 190 1.32 4.79 -3.55
N LYS A 191 2.60 5.04 -3.75
CA LYS A 191 3.16 5.31 -5.08
C LYS A 191 3.17 4.07 -5.96
N GLU A 192 3.58 2.93 -5.42
CA GLU A 192 3.72 1.67 -6.14
C GLU A 192 2.38 0.98 -6.44
N ALA A 193 1.36 1.22 -5.62
CA ALA A 193 0.04 0.62 -5.83
C ALA A 193 -0.62 1.07 -7.12
N ARG A 194 -1.23 0.13 -7.84
CA ARG A 194 -2.13 0.39 -8.99
C ARG A 194 -3.52 0.82 -8.54
N ALA A 195 -3.94 0.39 -7.35
CA ALA A 195 -5.17 0.81 -6.72
C ALA A 195 -4.97 0.98 -5.21
N ILE A 196 -5.62 1.98 -4.63
CA ILE A 196 -5.65 2.22 -3.19
C ILE A 196 -7.11 2.14 -2.77
N VAL A 197 -7.46 1.06 -2.08
CA VAL A 197 -8.84 0.68 -1.79
C VAL A 197 -9.20 1.06 -0.37
N PHE A 198 -10.17 1.93 -0.20
CA PHE A 198 -10.71 2.32 1.10
C PHE A 198 -12.02 1.60 1.36
N ILE A 199 -12.13 0.88 2.48
CA ILE A 199 -13.34 0.18 2.91
C ILE A 199 -13.75 0.65 4.29
N GLY A 200 -14.98 1.15 4.41
CA GLY A 200 -15.56 1.49 5.71
C GLY A 200 -14.92 2.68 6.42
N THR A 201 -14.25 3.57 5.70
CA THR A 201 -13.61 4.76 6.27
C THR A 201 -14.34 6.05 5.85
N SER A 202 -14.49 6.99 6.77
CA SER A 202 -14.97 8.35 6.48
C SER A 202 -13.86 9.34 6.25
N LEU A 203 -12.64 9.03 6.67
CA LEU A 203 -11.47 9.93 6.73
C LEU A 203 -11.69 11.20 7.56
N LYS A 204 -12.83 11.33 8.24
CA LYS A 204 -13.24 12.59 8.91
C LYS A 204 -12.23 13.06 9.97
N TYR A 205 -11.65 12.12 10.69
CA TYR A 205 -10.73 12.40 11.82
C TYR A 205 -9.26 12.14 11.47
N ASP A 206 -8.98 11.57 10.29
CA ASP A 206 -7.66 11.12 9.87
C ASP A 206 -6.95 12.19 9.03
N LEU A 207 -6.72 13.38 9.62
CA LEU A 207 -6.15 14.54 8.93
C LEU A 207 -4.75 14.26 8.36
N ASP A 208 -3.96 13.44 9.03
CA ASP A 208 -2.62 13.04 8.57
C ASP A 208 -2.69 12.28 7.25
N ILE A 209 -3.65 11.37 7.13
CA ILE A 209 -3.90 10.58 5.92
C ILE A 209 -4.42 11.50 4.82
N GLN A 210 -5.46 12.31 5.12
CA GLN A 210 -5.99 13.28 4.17
C GLN A 210 -4.88 14.17 3.59
N GLN A 211 -3.99 14.69 4.44
CA GLN A 211 -2.92 15.57 4.03
C GLN A 211 -1.95 14.91 3.03
N VAL A 212 -1.67 13.61 3.18
CA VAL A 212 -0.87 12.85 2.22
C VAL A 212 -1.63 12.65 0.91
N LEU A 213 -2.93 12.30 1.00
CA LEU A 213 -3.76 12.05 -0.18
C LEU A 213 -4.02 13.31 -1.01
N TYR A 214 -4.15 14.48 -0.35
CA TYR A 214 -4.32 15.77 -1.05
C TYR A 214 -3.02 16.35 -1.60
N ALA A 215 -1.87 15.99 -1.03
CA ALA A 215 -0.59 16.55 -1.44
C ALA A 215 -0.14 16.07 -2.84
N GLU A 216 -0.64 14.92 -3.29
CA GLU A 216 -0.25 14.32 -4.56
C GLU A 216 -1.49 14.11 -5.45
N SER A 217 -1.61 14.87 -6.53
CA SER A 217 -2.72 14.79 -7.50
C SER A 217 -2.83 13.43 -8.18
N ASP A 218 -1.70 12.72 -8.27
CA ASP A 218 -1.55 11.44 -8.97
C ASP A 218 -2.33 10.30 -8.35
N PHE A 219 -2.75 10.47 -7.09
CA PHE A 219 -3.53 9.42 -6.43
C PHE A 219 -4.99 9.40 -6.82
N ARG A 220 -5.56 10.46 -7.39
CA ARG A 220 -7.01 10.57 -7.67
C ARG A 220 -7.56 9.42 -8.51
N ASN A 221 -6.84 9.02 -9.54
CA ASN A 221 -7.29 7.98 -10.47
C ASN A 221 -7.18 6.56 -9.89
N LYS A 222 -6.41 6.38 -8.82
CA LYS A 222 -6.21 5.09 -8.16
C LYS A 222 -6.74 5.01 -6.73
N LEU A 223 -7.30 6.11 -6.19
CA LEU A 223 -8.03 6.13 -4.93
C LEU A 223 -9.47 5.66 -5.16
N ILE A 224 -9.83 4.55 -4.55
CA ILE A 224 -11.12 3.89 -4.73
C ILE A 224 -11.78 3.70 -3.37
N PHE A 225 -12.99 4.21 -3.23
CA PHE A 225 -13.81 4.01 -2.04
C PHE A 225 -14.90 2.98 -2.31
N ILE A 226 -14.91 1.92 -1.52
CA ILE A 226 -16.01 0.94 -1.49
C ILE A 226 -16.94 1.36 -0.36
N ASP A 227 -18.09 1.89 -0.75
CA ASP A 227 -19.07 2.41 0.19
C ASP A 227 -20.36 1.60 0.15
N ARG A 228 -21.18 1.75 1.18
CA ARG A 228 -22.52 1.15 1.21
C ARG A 228 -23.37 1.72 0.09
N VAL A 229 -24.41 0.99 -0.28
CA VAL A 229 -25.41 1.48 -1.22
C VAL A 229 -25.97 2.81 -0.68
N ALA A 230 -25.91 3.85 -1.50
CA ALA A 230 -26.26 5.20 -1.07
C ALA A 230 -27.76 5.28 -0.75
N ASP A 231 -28.09 5.75 0.46
CA ASP A 231 -29.42 6.26 0.74
C ASP A 231 -29.43 7.76 0.40
N ALA A 232 -30.00 8.07 -0.77
CA ALA A 232 -30.06 9.45 -1.28
C ALA A 232 -30.89 10.41 -0.40
N THR A 233 -31.62 9.88 0.58
CA THR A 233 -32.46 10.68 1.48
C THR A 233 -31.68 11.22 2.69
N ASP A 234 -30.54 10.58 3.05
CA ASP A 234 -29.69 11.01 4.16
C ASP A 234 -28.67 12.06 3.71
N LYS A 235 -28.92 13.31 4.08
CA LYS A 235 -28.04 14.45 3.73
C LYS A 235 -26.61 14.31 4.25
N THR A 236 -26.42 13.61 5.36
CA THR A 236 -25.09 13.37 5.95
C THR A 236 -24.28 12.43 5.09
N ILE A 237 -24.94 11.36 4.62
CA ILE A 237 -24.34 10.37 3.69
C ILE A 237 -23.97 11.05 2.37
N VAL A 238 -24.86 11.87 1.82
CA VAL A 238 -24.61 12.61 0.57
C VAL A 238 -23.40 13.57 0.71
N LEU A 239 -23.26 14.23 1.86
CA LEU A 239 -22.14 15.11 2.09
C LEU A 239 -20.80 14.35 2.18
N GLU A 240 -20.77 13.24 2.89
CA GLU A 240 -19.59 12.39 3.00
C GLU A 240 -19.21 11.80 1.64
N ASP A 241 -20.17 11.34 0.87
CA ASP A 241 -19.98 10.82 -0.49
C ASP A 241 -19.34 11.87 -1.41
N ASN A 242 -19.86 13.11 -1.39
CA ASN A 242 -19.30 14.20 -2.18
C ASN A 242 -17.85 14.53 -1.78
N LYS A 243 -17.51 14.44 -0.49
CA LYS A 243 -16.12 14.62 -0.04
C LYS A 243 -15.20 13.52 -0.57
N LYS A 244 -15.64 12.26 -0.55
CA LYS A 244 -14.88 11.12 -1.10
C LYS A 244 -14.67 11.27 -2.61
N LYS A 245 -15.68 11.73 -3.36
CA LYS A 245 -15.59 12.00 -4.80
C LYS A 245 -14.59 13.09 -5.16
N LEU A 246 -14.27 14.01 -4.25
CA LEU A 246 -13.20 14.97 -4.46
C LEU A 246 -11.80 14.34 -4.39
N LEU A 247 -11.66 13.22 -3.66
CA LEU A 247 -10.40 12.51 -3.48
C LEU A 247 -10.19 11.43 -4.52
N GLY A 248 -11.25 10.71 -4.91
CA GLY A 248 -11.14 9.54 -5.77
C GLY A 248 -12.48 9.05 -6.30
N ILE A 249 -12.53 7.79 -6.70
CA ILE A 249 -13.70 7.13 -7.28
C ILE A 249 -14.46 6.41 -6.18
N VAL A 250 -15.79 6.53 -6.17
CA VAL A 250 -16.65 5.88 -5.18
C VAL A 250 -17.52 4.83 -5.86
N HIS A 251 -17.45 3.59 -5.38
CA HIS A 251 -18.34 2.50 -5.80
C HIS A 251 -19.30 2.14 -4.66
N HIS A 252 -20.62 2.33 -4.90
CA HIS A 252 -21.69 2.08 -3.94
C HIS A 252 -22.21 0.62 -4.03
N VAL A 253 -21.32 -0.32 -3.77
CA VAL A 253 -21.65 -1.77 -3.84
C VAL A 253 -21.74 -2.43 -2.47
N GLY A 254 -21.36 -1.74 -1.41
CA GLY A 254 -21.24 -2.31 -0.07
C GLY A 254 -20.13 -3.35 0.03
N LEU A 255 -19.83 -3.79 1.26
CA LEU A 255 -18.78 -4.79 1.50
C LEU A 255 -19.15 -6.16 0.92
N ASP A 256 -20.39 -6.60 1.13
CA ASP A 256 -20.88 -7.90 0.64
C ASP A 256 -20.92 -7.93 -0.89
N GLY A 257 -21.49 -6.90 -1.53
CA GLY A 257 -21.52 -6.81 -2.99
C GLY A 257 -20.12 -6.74 -3.60
N PHE A 258 -19.18 -6.07 -2.95
CA PHE A 258 -17.78 -6.03 -3.40
C PHE A 258 -17.11 -7.39 -3.27
N ALA A 259 -17.30 -8.09 -2.15
CA ALA A 259 -16.78 -9.43 -1.95
C ALA A 259 -17.35 -10.44 -2.96
N ASP A 260 -18.66 -10.36 -3.25
CA ASP A 260 -19.31 -11.19 -4.27
C ASP A 260 -18.73 -10.94 -5.66
N GLN A 261 -18.47 -9.67 -6.01
CA GLN A 261 -17.83 -9.33 -7.29
C GLN A 261 -16.40 -9.88 -7.37
N ILE A 262 -15.61 -9.80 -6.29
CA ILE A 262 -14.27 -10.43 -6.23
C ILE A 262 -14.38 -11.93 -6.46
N ASN A 263 -15.30 -12.63 -5.78
CA ASN A 263 -15.48 -14.07 -5.94
C ASN A 263 -15.95 -14.45 -7.35
N ASN A 264 -16.85 -13.67 -7.94
CA ASN A 264 -17.34 -13.93 -9.29
C ASN A 264 -16.24 -13.70 -10.33
N GLN A 265 -15.49 -12.60 -10.21
CA GLN A 265 -14.37 -12.32 -11.08
C GLN A 265 -13.28 -13.40 -10.94
N LYS A 266 -12.99 -13.87 -9.72
CA LYS A 266 -12.02 -14.92 -9.45
C LYS A 266 -12.37 -16.25 -10.12
N LYS A 267 -13.64 -16.58 -10.34
CA LYS A 267 -14.09 -17.80 -11.05
C LYS A 267 -13.75 -17.76 -12.55
N HIS A 268 -13.79 -16.56 -13.12
CA HIS A 268 -13.48 -16.28 -14.53
C HIS A 268 -12.07 -15.72 -14.71
N TYR A 269 -11.49 -15.24 -13.60
CA TYR A 269 -10.11 -14.90 -13.51
C TYR A 269 -9.34 -16.21 -13.69
N LEU A 270 -9.10 -16.52 -14.93
CA LEU A 270 -7.95 -17.34 -15.22
C LEU A 270 -6.81 -16.57 -14.59
N PRO A 271 -6.11 -17.11 -13.59
CA PRO A 271 -4.74 -16.67 -13.39
C PRO A 271 -4.16 -16.91 -14.77
N TYR A 272 -4.15 -15.82 -15.55
CA TYR A 272 -3.45 -15.83 -16.80
C TYR A 272 -2.17 -16.53 -16.44
N ARG A 273 -1.73 -17.51 -17.20
CA ARG A 273 -0.41 -18.10 -16.94
C ARG A 273 0.65 -16.99 -16.87
N ASP A 274 0.28 -15.76 -17.22
CA ASP A 274 0.97 -14.48 -17.10
C ASP A 274 0.63 -13.63 -15.86
N ASN A 275 -0.37 -13.97 -15.05
CA ASN A 275 -0.81 -13.20 -13.88
C ASN A 275 -0.42 -13.83 -12.54
N PHE A 276 0.64 -14.58 -12.51
CA PHE A 276 1.32 -14.83 -11.24
C PHE A 276 1.76 -13.46 -10.71
N VAL A 277 1.28 -13.14 -9.52
CA VAL A 277 1.59 -11.86 -8.87
C VAL A 277 3.06 -11.86 -8.55
N LEU A 278 3.80 -11.15 -9.37
CA LEU A 278 5.21 -10.88 -9.12
C LEU A 278 5.29 -9.84 -7.99
N ARG A 279 5.72 -10.25 -6.82
CA ARG A 279 5.90 -9.36 -5.66
C ARG A 279 7.26 -8.67 -5.71
N ASN A 280 8.28 -9.43 -6.12
CA ASN A 280 9.64 -8.93 -6.30
C ASN A 280 9.78 -8.10 -7.57
N PHE A 281 9.00 -8.41 -8.58
CA PHE A 281 9.06 -7.78 -9.88
C PHE A 281 7.75 -7.08 -10.25
N GLU A 282 7.84 -6.08 -11.07
CA GLU A 282 6.73 -5.47 -11.81
C GLU A 282 6.96 -5.73 -13.29
N ARG A 283 5.99 -6.33 -13.98
CA ARG A 283 6.00 -6.40 -15.45
C ARG A 283 5.57 -5.06 -15.99
N ILE A 284 6.36 -4.50 -16.87
CA ILE A 284 6.09 -3.21 -17.48
C ILE A 284 5.44 -3.43 -18.84
N ASN A 285 4.30 -2.78 -19.06
CA ASN A 285 3.61 -2.75 -20.33
C ASN A 285 3.16 -1.31 -20.60
N SER A 286 3.68 -0.69 -21.65
CA SER A 286 3.34 0.69 -22.04
C SER A 286 1.83 0.89 -22.21
N ARG A 287 1.11 -0.14 -22.65
CA ARG A 287 -0.34 -0.11 -22.90
C ARG A 287 -1.20 -0.03 -21.64
N ASP A 288 -0.62 -0.30 -20.45
CA ASP A 288 -1.34 -0.21 -19.19
C ASP A 288 -1.52 1.24 -18.69
N TYR A 289 -0.94 2.20 -19.43
CA TYR A 289 -1.01 3.62 -19.10
C TYR A 289 -1.87 4.36 -20.12
N GLU A 290 -2.88 5.08 -19.63
CA GLU A 290 -3.66 6.00 -20.46
C GLU A 290 -2.77 7.15 -20.92
N HIS A 291 -3.04 7.64 -22.14
CA HIS A 291 -2.31 8.80 -22.66
C HIS A 291 -2.61 10.04 -21.83
N ASP A 292 -1.58 10.63 -21.25
CA ASP A 292 -1.64 11.87 -20.49
C ASP A 292 -0.93 12.98 -21.29
N PRO A 293 -1.63 14.03 -21.71
CA PRO A 293 -1.02 15.13 -22.45
C PRO A 293 -0.01 15.93 -21.63
N GLY A 294 0.03 15.72 -20.30
CA GLY A 294 0.89 16.47 -19.41
C GLY A 294 0.56 17.95 -19.30
N SER A 295 1.19 18.60 -18.36
CA SER A 295 1.08 20.04 -18.17
C SER A 295 2.45 20.66 -17.84
N ARG A 296 2.57 21.98 -17.99
CA ARG A 296 3.78 22.70 -17.52
C ARG A 296 4.05 22.50 -16.03
N MET A 297 2.99 22.25 -15.26
CA MET A 297 3.11 22.01 -13.81
C MET A 297 3.79 20.67 -13.54
N ASP A 298 3.56 19.65 -14.35
CA ASP A 298 4.15 18.32 -14.18
C ASP A 298 5.66 18.36 -14.45
N THR A 299 6.06 19.10 -15.51
CA THR A 299 7.48 19.38 -15.77
C THR A 299 8.11 20.16 -14.62
N TRP A 300 7.39 21.15 -14.06
CA TRP A 300 7.87 21.92 -12.92
C TRP A 300 8.05 21.04 -11.66
N ARG A 301 7.11 20.16 -11.38
CA ARG A 301 7.21 19.19 -10.27
C ARG A 301 8.42 18.26 -10.41
N LEU A 302 8.73 17.81 -11.64
CA LEU A 302 9.93 17.01 -11.88
C LEU A 302 11.19 17.77 -11.46
N PHE A 303 11.29 19.06 -11.78
CA PHE A 303 12.44 19.89 -11.42
C PHE A 303 12.47 20.25 -9.92
N GLU A 304 11.35 20.57 -9.32
CA GLU A 304 11.26 21.02 -7.94
C GLU A 304 11.44 19.87 -6.93
N SER A 305 10.77 18.74 -7.15
CA SER A 305 10.72 17.62 -6.21
C SER A 305 11.50 16.39 -6.67
N GLY A 306 11.94 16.35 -7.93
CA GLY A 306 12.51 15.14 -8.54
C GLY A 306 11.47 14.02 -8.75
N SER A 307 10.17 14.33 -8.60
CA SER A 307 9.08 13.36 -8.79
C SER A 307 8.86 13.12 -10.26
N LEU A 308 9.13 11.91 -10.71
CA LEU A 308 8.91 11.46 -12.09
C LEU A 308 7.57 10.71 -12.16
N GLU A 309 6.72 11.13 -13.08
CA GLU A 309 5.45 10.46 -13.35
C GLU A 309 5.61 9.48 -14.50
N ARG A 310 5.49 8.19 -14.20
CA ARG A 310 5.68 7.12 -15.18
C ARG A 310 4.69 7.22 -16.34
N GLY A 311 3.43 7.55 -16.07
CA GLY A 311 2.40 7.74 -17.11
C GLY A 311 2.79 8.81 -18.13
N LEU A 312 3.37 9.93 -17.68
CA LEU A 312 3.86 10.99 -18.57
C LEU A 312 5.07 10.55 -19.39
N VAL A 313 6.01 9.80 -18.78
CA VAL A 313 7.14 9.24 -19.54
C VAL A 313 6.63 8.36 -20.68
N TYR A 314 5.63 7.53 -20.41
CA TYR A 314 5.08 6.60 -21.39
C TYR A 314 4.25 7.29 -22.45
N SER A 315 3.55 8.37 -22.09
CA SER A 315 2.79 9.17 -23.07
C SER A 315 3.67 9.96 -24.04
N HIS A 316 4.92 10.29 -23.63
CA HIS A 316 5.82 11.18 -24.35
C HIS A 316 7.16 10.53 -24.73
N VAL A 317 7.21 9.19 -24.82
CA VAL A 317 8.44 8.44 -25.14
C VAL A 317 8.93 8.72 -26.58
N ASP A 318 8.01 9.07 -27.48
CA ASP A 318 8.32 9.28 -28.91
C ASP A 318 8.56 10.76 -29.27
N ASP A 319 8.10 11.70 -28.46
CA ASP A 319 8.10 13.13 -28.80
C ASP A 319 9.13 13.98 -28.02
N ASP A 320 9.86 13.37 -27.10
CA ASP A 320 10.91 14.02 -26.27
C ASP A 320 10.42 15.27 -25.47
N THR A 321 9.13 15.41 -25.22
CA THR A 321 8.57 16.62 -24.58
C THR A 321 8.68 16.59 -23.06
N TYR A 322 8.66 15.42 -22.44
CA TYR A 322 8.74 15.26 -20.99
C TYR A 322 10.12 14.73 -20.53
N VAL A 323 10.64 13.72 -21.21
CA VAL A 323 11.98 13.17 -20.95
C VAL A 323 12.81 13.14 -22.22
N VAL A 324 13.96 13.80 -22.21
CA VAL A 324 14.84 13.91 -23.38
C VAL A 324 15.51 12.57 -23.70
N ARG A 325 15.39 12.14 -24.95
CA ARG A 325 16.06 10.96 -25.48
C ARG A 325 17.58 11.13 -25.45
N ARG A 326 18.28 10.16 -24.86
CA ARG A 326 19.73 10.18 -24.72
C ARG A 326 20.40 9.29 -25.76
N SER A 327 21.59 9.68 -26.24
CA SER A 327 22.36 8.91 -27.23
C SER A 327 22.68 7.48 -26.77
N ILE A 328 22.89 7.26 -25.49
CA ILE A 328 23.21 5.96 -24.89
C ILE A 328 22.10 4.89 -25.14
N ILE A 329 20.89 5.30 -25.45
CA ILE A 329 19.77 4.37 -25.71
C ILE A 329 20.08 3.45 -26.88
N LYS A 330 20.71 3.98 -27.94
CA LYS A 330 21.12 3.19 -29.11
C LYS A 330 22.17 2.14 -28.77
N ASP A 331 23.10 2.47 -27.91
CA ASP A 331 24.14 1.54 -27.47
C ASP A 331 23.56 0.39 -26.67
N ILE A 332 22.60 0.72 -25.77
CA ILE A 332 21.87 -0.29 -24.98
C ILE A 332 21.01 -1.15 -25.92
N GLU A 333 20.24 -0.57 -26.83
CA GLU A 333 19.43 -1.29 -27.82
C GLU A 333 20.28 -2.27 -28.63
N THR A 334 21.39 -1.81 -29.20
CA THR A 334 22.33 -2.66 -29.96
C THR A 334 22.89 -3.81 -29.13
N SER A 335 23.08 -3.59 -27.82
CA SER A 335 23.54 -4.64 -26.91
C SER A 335 22.47 -5.66 -26.60
N LEU A 336 21.20 -5.22 -26.42
CA LEU A 336 20.06 -6.10 -26.14
C LEU A 336 19.64 -6.94 -27.37
N GLU A 337 19.95 -6.50 -28.57
CA GLU A 337 19.65 -7.23 -29.80
C GLU A 337 20.56 -8.48 -30.01
N LYS A 338 21.68 -8.55 -29.30
CA LYS A 338 22.55 -9.74 -29.32
C LYS A 338 21.85 -10.96 -28.73
N ASP A 339 22.18 -12.13 -29.26
CA ASP A 339 21.60 -13.41 -28.79
C ASP A 339 22.32 -13.99 -27.55
N ASP A 340 23.05 -13.14 -26.82
CA ASP A 340 23.77 -13.52 -25.61
C ASP A 340 23.18 -12.82 -24.40
N PHE A 341 23.27 -13.47 -23.23
CA PHE A 341 23.00 -12.85 -21.94
C PHE A 341 23.92 -11.64 -21.74
N THR A 342 23.32 -10.47 -21.48
CA THR A 342 24.06 -9.24 -21.23
C THR A 342 23.67 -8.58 -19.93
N VAL A 343 24.65 -7.96 -19.27
CA VAL A 343 24.42 -7.06 -18.12
C VAL A 343 24.94 -5.68 -18.46
N GLN A 344 24.01 -4.71 -18.54
CA GLN A 344 24.31 -3.30 -18.80
C GLN A 344 24.34 -2.53 -17.47
N ILE A 345 25.43 -1.81 -17.20
CA ILE A 345 25.57 -1.02 -15.97
C ILE A 345 25.47 0.46 -16.31
N ILE A 346 24.40 1.10 -15.89
CA ILE A 346 24.19 2.54 -16.00
C ILE A 346 24.67 3.20 -14.71
N HIS A 347 25.73 3.98 -14.78
CA HIS A 347 26.20 4.71 -13.62
C HIS A 347 26.40 6.20 -13.90
N SER A 348 26.06 7.04 -12.94
CA SER A 348 26.30 8.47 -13.00
C SER A 348 26.34 9.07 -11.58
N ASN A 349 26.71 10.34 -11.50
CA ASN A 349 26.61 11.08 -10.24
C ASN A 349 25.15 11.33 -9.84
N LEU A 350 24.96 11.76 -8.61
CA LEU A 350 23.64 12.15 -8.10
C LEU A 350 23.07 13.30 -8.95
N GLY A 351 21.78 13.27 -9.19
CA GLY A 351 21.08 14.32 -9.95
C GLY A 351 21.17 14.22 -11.48
N ASN A 352 21.90 13.26 -12.04
CA ASN A 352 22.04 13.12 -13.50
C ASN A 352 20.89 12.36 -14.18
N GLY A 353 19.73 12.25 -13.54
CA GLY A 353 18.52 11.69 -14.14
C GLY A 353 18.63 10.21 -14.52
N LYS A 354 19.27 9.36 -13.71
CA LYS A 354 19.32 7.90 -13.92
C LYS A 354 17.94 7.28 -13.92
N THR A 355 17.13 7.60 -12.91
CA THR A 355 15.77 7.10 -12.78
C THR A 355 14.92 7.48 -14.00
N CYS A 356 15.03 8.73 -14.48
CA CYS A 356 14.37 9.16 -15.72
C CYS A 356 14.79 8.31 -16.93
N LEU A 357 16.09 8.00 -17.05
CA LEU A 357 16.59 7.15 -18.11
C LEU A 357 16.07 5.72 -17.99
N ILE A 358 16.04 5.15 -16.79
CA ILE A 358 15.53 3.80 -16.54
C ILE A 358 14.03 3.72 -16.92
N GLU A 359 13.21 4.67 -16.45
CA GLU A 359 11.78 4.71 -16.80
C GLU A 359 11.57 4.86 -18.32
N TYR A 360 12.37 5.71 -18.98
CA TYR A 360 12.32 5.83 -20.43
C TYR A 360 12.66 4.50 -21.12
N LEU A 361 13.75 3.84 -20.70
CA LEU A 361 14.17 2.55 -21.29
C LEU A 361 13.14 1.45 -21.06
N MET A 362 12.52 1.39 -19.89
CA MET A 362 11.47 0.42 -19.60
C MET A 362 10.29 0.59 -20.54
N CYS A 363 9.83 1.82 -20.74
CA CYS A 363 8.78 2.13 -21.68
C CYS A 363 9.19 1.77 -23.11
N PHE A 364 10.33 2.28 -23.57
CA PHE A 364 10.83 2.11 -24.93
C PHE A 364 11.01 0.63 -25.32
N PHE A 365 11.46 -0.20 -24.38
CA PHE A 365 11.67 -1.63 -24.63
C PHE A 365 10.42 -2.49 -24.42
N SER A 366 9.39 -2.00 -23.74
CA SER A 366 8.20 -2.79 -23.43
C SER A 366 7.37 -3.20 -24.65
N ASP A 367 7.53 -2.55 -25.79
CA ASP A 367 6.89 -2.93 -27.05
C ASP A 367 7.63 -4.07 -27.79
N LYS A 368 8.93 -4.26 -27.50
CA LYS A 368 9.77 -5.25 -28.19
C LYS A 368 10.07 -6.47 -27.31
N TYR A 369 10.16 -6.29 -26.01
CA TYR A 369 10.63 -7.28 -25.04
C TYR A 369 9.65 -7.42 -23.87
N ASP A 370 9.75 -8.53 -23.14
CA ASP A 370 9.07 -8.72 -21.87
C ASP A 370 9.88 -7.98 -20.78
N VAL A 371 9.44 -6.81 -20.38
CA VAL A 371 10.17 -5.91 -19.47
C VAL A 371 9.72 -6.10 -18.04
N TYR A 372 10.69 -6.25 -17.14
CA TYR A 372 10.49 -6.38 -15.70
C TYR A 372 11.28 -5.34 -14.94
N TYR A 373 10.69 -4.80 -13.89
CA TYR A 373 11.35 -3.93 -12.93
C TYR A 373 11.41 -4.61 -11.57
N PHE A 374 12.60 -4.71 -10.98
CA PHE A 374 12.77 -5.25 -9.63
C PHE A 374 12.36 -4.19 -8.60
N LYS A 375 11.31 -4.48 -7.84
CA LYS A 375 10.76 -3.55 -6.84
C LYS A 375 11.44 -3.70 -5.49
N GLN A 376 11.42 -4.91 -4.97
CA GLN A 376 11.84 -5.19 -3.60
C GLN A 376 12.04 -6.70 -3.41
N LEU A 377 12.90 -7.11 -2.48
CA LEU A 377 13.15 -8.50 -2.16
C LEU A 377 12.09 -9.05 -1.20
N TYR A 378 11.45 -10.15 -1.61
CA TYR A 378 10.57 -11.01 -0.80
C TYR A 378 11.01 -12.47 -0.89
N ASP A 379 10.46 -13.33 -0.01
CA ASP A 379 10.86 -14.73 0.11
C ASP A 379 10.55 -15.60 -1.10
N ASP A 380 9.66 -15.19 -1.98
CA ASP A 380 9.22 -15.92 -3.18
C ASP A 380 10.01 -15.59 -4.45
N LEU A 381 11.17 -14.93 -4.32
CA LEU A 381 12.03 -14.52 -5.45
C LEU A 381 12.31 -15.65 -6.44
N GLU A 382 12.73 -16.82 -5.95
CA GLU A 382 13.07 -17.95 -6.83
C GLU A 382 11.85 -18.49 -7.58
N GLN A 383 10.69 -18.52 -6.93
CA GLN A 383 9.45 -18.95 -7.57
C GLN A 383 9.04 -18.00 -8.70
N GLU A 384 9.17 -16.69 -8.46
CA GLU A 384 8.88 -15.68 -9.47
C GLU A 384 9.85 -15.77 -10.65
N LEU A 385 11.14 -15.95 -10.40
CA LEU A 385 12.14 -16.11 -11.46
C LEU A 385 11.84 -17.33 -12.34
N ARG A 386 11.44 -18.47 -11.78
CA ARG A 386 11.02 -19.67 -12.54
C ARG A 386 9.79 -19.41 -13.40
N ILE A 387 8.89 -18.57 -12.95
CA ILE A 387 7.69 -18.21 -13.70
C ILE A 387 8.04 -17.29 -14.86
N ILE A 388 8.89 -16.27 -14.60
CA ILE A 388 9.37 -15.37 -15.65
C ILE A 388 10.18 -16.14 -16.69
N GLU A 389 11.04 -17.08 -16.26
CA GLU A 389 11.85 -17.92 -17.16
C GLU A 389 11.00 -18.71 -18.17
N LYS A 390 9.88 -19.27 -17.71
CA LYS A 390 8.97 -20.06 -18.57
C LYS A 390 8.19 -19.25 -19.59
N ARG A 391 8.21 -17.93 -19.52
CA ARG A 391 7.54 -17.09 -20.51
C ARG A 391 8.32 -17.08 -21.82
N PRO A 392 7.64 -17.08 -22.97
CA PRO A 392 8.30 -17.01 -24.25
C PRO A 392 8.88 -15.61 -24.51
N GLY A 393 9.94 -15.54 -25.30
CA GLY A 393 10.54 -14.28 -25.76
C GLY A 393 11.66 -13.72 -24.87
N LYS A 394 12.38 -12.75 -25.41
CA LYS A 394 13.47 -12.07 -24.70
C LYS A 394 12.95 -11.20 -23.56
N LYS A 395 13.63 -11.26 -22.43
CA LYS A 395 13.29 -10.56 -21.20
C LYS A 395 14.33 -9.50 -20.87
N VAL A 396 13.89 -8.33 -20.41
CA VAL A 396 14.78 -7.28 -19.94
C VAL A 396 14.42 -6.94 -18.50
N LEU A 397 15.36 -7.17 -17.57
CA LEU A 397 15.16 -6.89 -16.15
C LEU A 397 15.91 -5.62 -15.75
N PHE A 398 15.20 -4.67 -15.17
CA PHE A 398 15.75 -3.44 -14.62
C PHE A 398 15.87 -3.53 -13.10
N ILE A 399 17.04 -3.13 -12.56
CA ILE A 399 17.32 -3.08 -11.13
C ILE A 399 17.99 -1.75 -10.80
N GLU A 400 17.31 -0.87 -10.08
CA GLU A 400 17.92 0.36 -9.58
C GLU A 400 18.69 0.10 -8.28
N ASP A 401 19.75 0.90 -8.07
CA ASP A 401 20.65 0.81 -6.91
C ASP A 401 21.09 -0.64 -6.61
N TYR A 402 21.55 -1.36 -7.64
CA TYR A 402 21.86 -2.79 -7.59
C TYR A 402 22.83 -3.19 -6.45
N ASN A 403 23.61 -2.26 -5.96
CA ASN A 403 24.52 -2.47 -4.84
C ASN A 403 23.82 -2.88 -3.55
N LEU A 404 22.54 -2.51 -3.40
CA LEU A 404 21.70 -2.94 -2.28
C LEU A 404 21.24 -4.40 -2.44
N TYR A 405 21.31 -4.93 -3.67
CA TYR A 405 20.72 -6.21 -4.07
C TYR A 405 21.75 -7.18 -4.68
N ILE A 406 23.02 -7.09 -4.32
CA ILE A 406 24.11 -7.93 -4.88
C ILE A 406 23.80 -9.44 -4.72
N LYS A 407 23.27 -9.83 -3.56
CA LYS A 407 22.86 -11.23 -3.32
C LYS A 407 21.73 -11.68 -4.22
N VAL A 408 20.80 -10.77 -4.53
CA VAL A 408 19.69 -11.01 -5.46
C VAL A 408 20.20 -11.22 -6.88
N LEU A 409 21.19 -10.43 -7.31
CA LEU A 409 21.80 -10.60 -8.63
C LEU A 409 22.44 -12.00 -8.80
N ALA A 410 23.06 -12.54 -7.76
CA ALA A 410 23.60 -13.90 -7.79
C ALA A 410 22.52 -14.96 -7.99
N SER A 411 21.38 -14.83 -7.32
CA SER A 411 20.22 -15.71 -7.50
C SER A 411 19.60 -15.54 -8.89
N ILE A 412 19.43 -14.31 -9.35
CA ILE A 412 18.87 -14.01 -10.69
C ILE A 412 19.74 -14.64 -11.77
N ARG A 413 21.07 -14.54 -11.67
CA ARG A 413 22.00 -15.12 -12.65
C ARG A 413 21.83 -16.62 -12.83
N TYR A 414 21.44 -17.36 -11.81
CA TYR A 414 21.20 -18.79 -11.88
C TYR A 414 20.04 -19.14 -12.81
N TYR A 415 19.01 -18.27 -12.89
CA TYR A 415 17.83 -18.47 -13.73
C TYR A 415 17.92 -17.79 -15.09
N CYS A 416 18.91 -16.92 -15.31
CA CYS A 416 19.06 -16.20 -16.56
C CYS A 416 19.78 -17.06 -17.61
N ASN A 417 19.15 -17.23 -18.74
CA ASN A 417 19.70 -17.85 -19.97
C ASN A 417 19.90 -16.78 -21.06
N SER A 418 20.15 -17.19 -22.31
CA SER A 418 20.34 -16.31 -23.48
C SER A 418 19.15 -15.38 -23.76
N ASP A 419 17.96 -15.72 -23.26
CA ASP A 419 16.75 -14.90 -23.44
C ASP A 419 16.65 -13.74 -22.45
N TRP A 420 17.62 -13.60 -21.54
CA TRP A 420 17.62 -12.58 -20.52
C TRP A 420 18.67 -11.51 -20.78
N ASN A 421 18.28 -10.26 -20.50
CA ASN A 421 19.17 -9.13 -20.41
C ASN A 421 18.88 -8.40 -19.09
N ILE A 422 19.93 -7.89 -18.45
CA ILE A 422 19.82 -7.17 -17.19
C ILE A 422 20.37 -5.76 -17.37
N VAL A 423 19.59 -4.77 -17.00
CA VAL A 423 20.00 -3.37 -16.94
C VAL A 423 20.00 -2.92 -15.49
N VAL A 424 21.16 -2.62 -14.95
CA VAL A 424 21.31 -2.18 -13.55
C VAL A 424 21.75 -0.74 -13.47
N SER A 425 21.32 -0.04 -12.42
CA SER A 425 21.82 1.31 -12.16
C SER A 425 22.50 1.43 -10.81
N CYS A 426 23.47 2.36 -10.72
CA CYS A 426 24.09 2.74 -9.46
C CYS A 426 24.75 4.13 -9.52
N ARG A 427 25.28 4.60 -8.41
CA ARG A 427 26.12 5.81 -8.37
C ARG A 427 27.54 5.49 -8.83
N THR A 428 28.18 6.40 -9.54
CA THR A 428 29.55 6.23 -10.06
C THR A 428 30.55 5.84 -8.97
N TYR A 429 30.43 6.40 -7.79
CA TYR A 429 31.29 6.06 -6.64
C TYR A 429 31.18 4.56 -6.28
N ILE A 430 29.97 4.05 -6.25
CA ILE A 430 29.70 2.65 -5.90
C ILE A 430 30.23 1.72 -7.01
N ASN A 431 30.02 2.06 -8.27
CA ASN A 431 30.51 1.26 -9.39
C ASN A 431 32.06 1.09 -9.35
N ARG A 432 32.78 2.15 -8.97
CA ARG A 432 34.25 2.07 -8.81
C ARG A 432 34.69 1.13 -7.70
N SER A 433 33.93 1.08 -6.59
CA SER A 433 34.24 0.21 -5.46
C SER A 433 33.77 -1.25 -5.66
N SER A 434 32.78 -1.47 -6.55
CA SER A 434 32.14 -2.79 -6.74
C SER A 434 32.64 -3.55 -7.98
N ARG A 435 33.62 -3.04 -8.72
CA ARG A 435 34.17 -3.68 -9.96
C ARG A 435 34.65 -5.12 -9.78
N TYR A 436 34.86 -5.56 -8.54
CA TYR A 436 35.27 -6.92 -8.21
C TYR A 436 34.12 -7.89 -7.91
N ILE A 437 32.87 -7.43 -7.92
CA ILE A 437 31.72 -8.21 -7.44
C ILE A 437 30.88 -8.76 -8.61
N ILE A 438 30.91 -8.09 -9.77
CA ILE A 438 30.31 -8.64 -11.00
C ILE A 438 31.48 -9.21 -11.80
N PRO A 439 31.61 -10.56 -11.93
CA PRO A 439 32.63 -11.14 -12.79
C PRO A 439 32.39 -10.65 -14.21
N SER A 440 33.41 -10.04 -14.81
CA SER A 440 33.48 -9.84 -16.25
C SER A 440 33.24 -11.20 -16.91
N THR A 441 32.26 -11.29 -17.80
CA THR A 441 32.03 -12.41 -18.70
C THR A 441 33.28 -12.76 -19.48
#